data_f00b0767baca505beeff29227a3fec47
#
_entry.id   f00b0767baca505beeff29227a3fec47
#
_cell.length_a   1.000
_cell.length_b   1.000
_cell.length_c   1.000
_cell.angle_alpha   90.00
_cell.angle_beta   90.00
_cell.angle_gamma   90.00
#
_symmetry.space_group_name_H-M   'P 1'
#
loop_
_entity.id
_entity.type
_entity.pdbx_description
1 polymer ?
#
loop_
_entity_poly.entity_id
_entity_poly.type
_entity_poly.pdbx_seq_one_letter_code
_entity_poly.pdbx_strand_id
1 'polypeptide(L)'
;MIQEGSRLWQYMSAPQRVLASDGVFLVADVAVHNDAPPTDYSYLVFPFAKLYEGFLKQLFTDLGIMSRREYRSDHFRIGRALSPGMVGRLRQHSAYGQVSERYGEDLAIRLWQAWKNGRNMVFHYFAHNYRALTLDQAKSLITVLCDTMEEAVVRTDVKPIVRREEVLAQ
;
A
#
# COMPACT_ATOMS: atom_id res chain seq x y z
N MET A 1 11.89 -5.42 4.38
CA MET A 1 11.54 -4.03 4.75
C MET A 1 12.17 -3.07 3.74
N ILE A 2 11.65 -1.85 3.59
CA ILE A 2 12.11 -0.87 2.59
C ILE A 2 13.53 -0.41 2.94
N GLN A 3 14.45 -0.50 1.97
CA GLN A 3 15.83 -0.06 2.15
C GLN A 3 15.97 1.41 1.74
N GLU A 4 16.66 2.20 2.55
CA GLU A 4 17.05 3.56 2.17
C GLU A 4 17.94 3.50 0.92
N GLY A 5 17.65 4.38 -0.06
CA GLY A 5 18.34 4.38 -1.34
C GLY A 5 17.76 3.44 -2.41
N SER A 6 16.81 2.54 -2.06
CA SER A 6 16.11 1.71 -3.07
C SER A 6 15.30 2.58 -4.04
N ARG A 7 14.89 2.01 -5.19
CA ARG A 7 14.01 2.70 -6.14
C ARG A 7 12.70 3.12 -5.50
N LEU A 8 12.12 2.27 -4.66
CA LEU A 8 10.91 2.59 -3.90
C LEU A 8 11.13 3.77 -2.95
N TRP A 9 12.25 3.77 -2.18
CA TRP A 9 12.56 4.86 -1.26
C TRP A 9 12.69 6.21 -1.99
N GLN A 10 13.35 6.21 -3.14
CA GLN A 10 13.51 7.42 -3.97
C GLN A 10 12.16 7.89 -4.56
N TYR A 11 11.27 6.94 -4.90
CA TYR A 11 9.96 7.24 -5.42
C TYR A 11 8.98 7.79 -4.38
N MET A 12 9.09 7.35 -3.13
CA MET A 12 8.21 7.76 -2.04
C MET A 12 8.28 9.25 -1.74
N SER A 13 7.14 9.86 -1.45
CA SER A 13 7.04 11.21 -0.89
C SER A 13 7.56 11.26 0.55
N ALA A 14 7.91 12.47 1.05
CA ALA A 14 8.37 12.64 2.42
C ALA A 14 7.39 12.07 3.47
N PRO A 15 6.06 12.32 3.42
CA PRO A 15 5.12 11.68 4.35
C PRO A 15 5.09 10.15 4.27
N GLN A 16 5.32 9.57 3.09
CA GLN A 16 5.37 8.12 2.94
C GLN A 16 6.63 7.53 3.58
N ARG A 17 7.77 8.20 3.48
CA ARG A 17 9.01 7.80 4.16
C ARG A 17 8.86 7.85 5.68
N VAL A 18 8.17 8.87 6.20
CA VAL A 18 7.84 8.95 7.64
C VAL A 18 7.01 7.74 8.07
N LEU A 19 5.93 7.40 7.35
CA LEU A 19 5.13 6.21 7.66
C LEU A 19 5.96 4.91 7.63
N ALA A 20 6.89 4.79 6.66
CA ALA A 20 7.80 3.65 6.60
C ALA A 20 8.71 3.58 7.83
N SER A 21 9.30 4.70 8.24
CA SER A 21 10.16 4.79 9.42
C SER A 21 9.41 4.49 10.71
N ASP A 22 8.20 5.05 10.89
CA ASP A 22 7.33 4.78 12.04
C ASP A 22 6.99 3.28 12.12
N GLY A 23 6.67 2.66 10.98
CA GLY A 23 6.40 1.23 10.92
C GLY A 23 7.60 0.37 11.29
N VAL A 24 8.79 0.72 10.82
CA VAL A 24 10.05 0.03 11.18
C VAL A 24 10.33 0.17 12.68
N PHE A 25 10.15 1.36 13.22
CA PHE A 25 10.29 1.60 14.67
C PHE A 25 9.37 0.72 15.49
N LEU A 26 8.07 0.66 15.15
CA LEU A 26 7.10 -0.19 15.87
C LEU A 26 7.45 -1.67 15.82
N VAL A 27 7.91 -2.18 14.66
CA VAL A 27 8.33 -3.58 14.54
C VAL A 27 9.58 -3.88 15.37
N ALA A 28 10.52 -2.93 15.46
CA ALA A 28 11.72 -3.07 16.27
C ALA A 28 11.40 -3.00 17.78
N ASP A 29 10.51 -2.10 18.17
CA ASP A 29 10.09 -1.90 19.57
C ASP A 29 9.47 -3.17 20.16
N VAL A 30 8.60 -3.83 19.42
CA VAL A 30 7.99 -5.10 19.85
C VAL A 30 9.01 -6.21 20.07
N ALA A 31 10.13 -6.21 19.36
CA ALA A 31 11.18 -7.20 19.54
C ALA A 31 11.90 -7.02 20.89
N VAL A 32 11.91 -5.80 21.42
CA VAL A 32 12.57 -5.44 22.71
C VAL A 32 11.60 -5.50 23.89
N HIS A 33 10.34 -5.08 23.68
CA HIS A 33 9.34 -4.92 24.73
C HIS A 33 8.21 -5.96 24.56
N ASN A 34 8.52 -7.23 24.84
CA ASN A 34 7.57 -8.34 24.65
C ASN A 34 7.20 -9.07 25.97
N ASP A 35 7.30 -8.41 27.10
CA ASP A 35 6.99 -8.99 28.41
C ASP A 35 5.50 -9.36 28.57
N ALA A 36 4.62 -8.65 27.84
CA ALA A 36 3.19 -8.92 27.78
C ALA A 36 2.71 -8.88 26.31
N PRO A 37 2.88 -9.97 25.54
CA PRO A 37 2.57 -9.99 24.14
C PRO A 37 1.07 -9.75 23.88
N PRO A 38 0.71 -8.87 22.93
CA PRO A 38 -0.69 -8.68 22.56
C PRO A 38 -1.23 -9.92 21.87
N THR A 39 -2.55 -10.10 21.93
CA THR A 39 -3.25 -11.20 21.25
C THR A 39 -3.39 -11.00 19.75
N ASP A 40 -3.19 -9.78 19.26
CA ASP A 40 -3.33 -9.40 17.85
C ASP A 40 -2.29 -8.34 17.47
N TYR A 41 -1.41 -8.70 16.54
CA TYR A 41 -0.36 -7.83 16.02
C TYR A 41 -0.76 -7.04 14.76
N SER A 42 -2.05 -6.97 14.43
CA SER A 42 -2.54 -6.21 13.27
C SER A 42 -2.12 -4.74 13.28
N TYR A 43 -1.94 -4.15 14.46
CA TYR A 43 -1.49 -2.76 14.62
C TYR A 43 -0.13 -2.48 14.00
N LEU A 44 0.78 -3.48 13.92
CA LEU A 44 2.08 -3.34 13.27
C LEU A 44 1.96 -3.16 11.76
N VAL A 45 0.89 -3.70 11.17
CA VAL A 45 0.65 -3.59 9.73
C VAL A 45 0.10 -2.21 9.35
N PHE A 46 -0.50 -1.48 10.29
CA PHE A 46 -1.21 -0.22 10.03
C PHE A 46 -0.38 0.85 9.29
N PRO A 47 0.84 1.21 9.71
CA PRO A 47 1.65 2.21 9.00
C PRO A 47 1.93 1.78 7.56
N PHE A 48 2.27 0.52 7.35
CA PHE A 48 2.57 -0.04 6.02
C PHE A 48 1.31 -0.15 5.14
N ALA A 49 0.17 -0.47 5.70
CA ALA A 49 -1.11 -0.49 4.98
C ALA A 49 -1.53 0.91 4.53
N LYS A 50 -1.35 1.93 5.39
CA LYS A 50 -1.59 3.34 5.07
C LYS A 50 -0.60 3.84 4.03
N LEU A 51 0.68 3.47 4.18
CA LEU A 51 1.72 3.73 3.19
C LEU A 51 1.34 3.13 1.82
N TYR A 52 0.92 1.85 1.80
CA TYR A 52 0.55 1.16 0.58
C TYR A 52 -0.64 1.81 -0.14
N GLU A 53 -1.67 2.22 0.60
CA GLU A 53 -2.80 2.97 0.03
C GLU A 53 -2.34 4.30 -0.58
N GLY A 54 -1.50 5.05 0.12
CA GLY A 54 -0.92 6.30 -0.37
C GLY A 54 -0.02 6.09 -1.58
N PHE A 55 0.78 5.03 -1.56
CA PHE A 55 1.63 4.61 -2.69
C PHE A 55 0.79 4.29 -3.93
N LEU A 56 -0.26 3.48 -3.81
CA LEU A 56 -1.13 3.16 -4.95
C LEU A 56 -1.79 4.39 -5.55
N LYS A 57 -2.29 5.31 -4.72
CA LYS A 57 -2.86 6.56 -5.19
C LYS A 57 -1.82 7.38 -5.96
N GLN A 58 -0.60 7.46 -5.45
CA GLN A 58 0.51 8.15 -6.12
C GLN A 58 0.86 7.47 -7.44
N LEU A 59 1.11 6.15 -7.41
CA LEU A 59 1.48 5.35 -8.57
C LEU A 59 0.46 5.52 -9.70
N PHE A 60 -0.82 5.35 -9.40
CA PHE A 60 -1.87 5.44 -10.41
C PHE A 60 -2.04 6.86 -10.96
N THR A 61 -1.76 7.87 -10.14
CA THR A 61 -1.75 9.27 -10.62
C THR A 61 -0.56 9.52 -11.56
N ASP A 62 0.62 9.06 -11.18
CA ASP A 62 1.85 9.25 -11.96
C ASP A 62 1.83 8.45 -13.28
N LEU A 63 1.12 7.30 -13.30
CA LEU A 63 0.88 6.50 -14.51
C LEU A 63 -0.30 7.01 -15.37
N GLY A 64 -1.01 8.07 -14.94
CA GLY A 64 -2.19 8.58 -15.64
C GLY A 64 -3.42 7.65 -15.59
N ILE A 65 -3.43 6.68 -14.68
CA ILE A 65 -4.56 5.76 -14.44
C ILE A 65 -5.63 6.46 -13.59
N MET A 66 -5.21 7.35 -12.71
CA MET A 66 -6.07 8.12 -11.81
C MET A 66 -5.83 9.62 -12.02
N SER A 67 -6.89 10.40 -12.04
CA SER A 67 -6.79 11.85 -12.13
C SER A 67 -6.37 12.49 -10.79
N ARG A 68 -5.77 13.70 -10.87
CA ARG A 68 -5.45 14.48 -9.66
C ARG A 68 -6.68 14.80 -8.80
N ARG A 69 -7.86 14.92 -9.43
CA ARG A 69 -9.13 15.15 -8.73
C ARG A 69 -9.52 13.94 -7.89
N GLU A 70 -9.38 12.73 -8.45
CA GLU A 70 -9.63 11.48 -7.73
C GLU A 70 -8.61 11.27 -6.60
N TYR A 71 -7.33 11.61 -6.84
CA TYR A 71 -6.29 11.56 -5.80
C TYR A 71 -6.67 12.38 -4.55
N ARG A 72 -7.23 13.57 -4.74
CA ARG A 72 -7.63 14.49 -3.65
C ARG A 72 -9.01 14.16 -3.07
N SER A 73 -9.74 13.25 -3.67
CA SER A 73 -11.12 12.93 -3.26
C SER A 73 -11.15 11.99 -2.07
N ASP A 74 -11.86 12.38 -1.01
CA ASP A 74 -12.15 11.52 0.14
C ASP A 74 -13.14 10.39 -0.19
N HIS A 75 -13.83 10.49 -1.32
CA HIS A 75 -14.78 9.49 -1.79
C HIS A 75 -14.16 8.43 -2.71
N PHE A 76 -12.95 8.67 -3.21
CA PHE A 76 -12.29 7.69 -4.07
C PHE A 76 -11.88 6.45 -3.27
N ARG A 77 -12.30 5.29 -3.73
CA ARG A 77 -12.01 4.00 -3.08
C ARG A 77 -11.04 3.20 -3.93
N ILE A 78 -9.77 3.23 -3.56
CA ILE A 78 -8.68 2.54 -4.28
C ILE A 78 -8.95 1.04 -4.45
N GLY A 79 -9.46 0.38 -3.41
CA GLY A 79 -9.81 -1.03 -3.46
C GLY A 79 -10.91 -1.37 -4.48
N ARG A 80 -11.85 -0.44 -4.72
CA ARG A 80 -12.85 -0.61 -5.77
C ARG A 80 -12.22 -0.51 -7.16
N ALA A 81 -11.36 0.48 -7.39
CA ALA A 81 -10.68 0.68 -8.66
C ALA A 81 -9.72 -0.48 -9.00
N LEU A 82 -9.09 -1.07 -7.97
CA LEU A 82 -8.12 -2.16 -8.09
C LEU A 82 -8.78 -3.56 -8.04
N SER A 83 -10.08 -3.67 -7.78
CA SER A 83 -10.76 -4.97 -7.70
C SER A 83 -10.95 -5.62 -9.08
N PRO A 84 -10.50 -6.88 -9.29
CA PRO A 84 -10.72 -7.60 -10.54
C PRO A 84 -12.20 -7.80 -10.85
N GLY A 85 -13.05 -8.00 -9.83
CA GLY A 85 -14.50 -8.13 -9.99
C GLY A 85 -15.21 -6.86 -10.46
N MET A 86 -14.52 -5.73 -10.51
CA MET A 86 -15.08 -4.45 -10.94
C MET A 86 -14.66 -4.04 -12.36
N VAL A 87 -13.81 -4.80 -13.04
CA VAL A 87 -13.26 -4.46 -14.37
C VAL A 87 -14.38 -4.18 -15.36
N GLY A 88 -15.33 -5.09 -15.52
CA GLY A 88 -16.45 -4.95 -16.46
C GLY A 88 -17.35 -3.74 -16.16
N ARG A 89 -17.52 -3.38 -14.88
CA ARG A 89 -18.34 -2.26 -14.43
C ARG A 89 -17.64 -0.92 -14.57
N LEU A 90 -16.36 -0.88 -14.26
CA LEU A 90 -15.55 0.37 -14.27
C LEU A 90 -14.95 0.65 -15.65
N ARG A 91 -14.79 -0.38 -16.49
CA ARG A 91 -14.20 -0.27 -17.84
C ARG A 91 -12.86 0.48 -17.80
N GLN A 92 -12.73 1.56 -18.53
CA GLN A 92 -11.53 2.42 -18.59
C GLN A 92 -11.14 3.07 -17.25
N HIS A 93 -12.03 3.08 -16.26
CA HIS A 93 -11.73 3.58 -14.91
C HIS A 93 -11.26 2.47 -13.95
N SER A 94 -11.09 1.24 -14.43
CA SER A 94 -10.53 0.15 -13.64
C SER A 94 -9.02 0.26 -13.58
N ALA A 95 -8.45 0.52 -12.39
CA ALA A 95 -7.01 0.49 -12.20
C ALA A 95 -6.44 -0.92 -12.43
N TYR A 96 -7.17 -1.98 -11.99
CA TYR A 96 -6.78 -3.36 -12.28
C TYR A 96 -6.67 -3.60 -13.79
N GLY A 97 -7.71 -3.24 -14.57
CA GLY A 97 -7.71 -3.45 -16.02
C GLY A 97 -6.57 -2.70 -16.71
N GLN A 98 -6.35 -1.43 -16.38
CA GLN A 98 -5.28 -0.63 -16.98
C GLN A 98 -3.88 -1.13 -16.61
N VAL A 99 -3.66 -1.59 -15.38
CA VAL A 99 -2.38 -2.20 -14.97
C VAL A 99 -2.17 -3.52 -15.69
N SER A 100 -3.20 -4.37 -15.77
CA SER A 100 -3.15 -5.65 -16.47
C SER A 100 -2.77 -5.48 -17.94
N GLU A 101 -3.40 -4.52 -18.63
CA GLU A 101 -3.14 -4.24 -20.04
C GLU A 101 -1.73 -3.70 -20.32
N ARG A 102 -1.23 -2.80 -19.44
CA ARG A 102 0.04 -2.08 -19.69
C ARG A 102 1.27 -2.78 -19.13
N TYR A 103 1.12 -3.50 -18.02
CA TYR A 103 2.25 -4.02 -17.22
C TYR A 103 2.13 -5.50 -16.90
N GLY A 104 1.08 -6.17 -17.35
CA GLY A 104 0.81 -7.58 -17.15
C GLY A 104 -0.19 -7.87 -16.03
N GLU A 105 -0.98 -8.92 -16.25
CA GLU A 105 -2.04 -9.34 -15.32
C GLU A 105 -1.47 -9.79 -13.97
N ASP A 106 -0.31 -10.41 -13.96
CA ASP A 106 0.40 -10.85 -12.76
C ASP A 106 0.71 -9.69 -11.80
N LEU A 107 1.14 -8.53 -12.31
CA LEU A 107 1.32 -7.32 -11.48
C LEU A 107 -0.03 -6.83 -10.94
N ALA A 108 -1.07 -6.78 -11.77
CA ALA A 108 -2.40 -6.36 -11.32
C ALA A 108 -2.94 -7.26 -10.20
N ILE A 109 -2.77 -8.58 -10.34
CA ILE A 109 -3.12 -9.58 -9.32
C ILE A 109 -2.35 -9.33 -8.03
N ARG A 110 -1.02 -9.13 -8.09
CA ARG A 110 -0.19 -8.88 -6.91
C ARG A 110 -0.58 -7.62 -6.17
N LEU A 111 -0.79 -6.52 -6.90
CA LEU A 111 -1.26 -5.26 -6.31
C LEU A 111 -2.62 -5.45 -5.60
N TRP A 112 -3.55 -6.16 -6.22
CA TRP A 112 -4.85 -6.45 -5.61
C TRP A 112 -4.74 -7.34 -4.38
N GLN A 113 -3.97 -8.43 -4.45
CA GLN A 113 -3.82 -9.36 -3.33
C GLN A 113 -3.14 -8.70 -2.13
N ALA A 114 -2.08 -7.91 -2.36
CA ALA A 114 -1.43 -7.14 -1.32
C ALA A 114 -2.40 -6.15 -0.66
N TRP A 115 -3.19 -5.42 -1.44
CA TRP A 115 -4.23 -4.52 -0.90
C TRP A 115 -5.30 -5.27 -0.12
N LYS A 116 -5.81 -6.36 -0.67
CA LYS A 116 -6.86 -7.17 -0.04
C LYS A 116 -6.39 -7.75 1.30
N ASN A 117 -5.24 -8.41 1.31
CA ASN A 117 -4.76 -9.15 2.47
C ASN A 117 -4.05 -8.26 3.49
N GLY A 118 -3.23 -7.31 3.04
CA GLY A 118 -2.41 -6.45 3.91
C GLY A 118 -3.12 -5.17 4.37
N ARG A 119 -4.23 -4.77 3.74
CA ARG A 119 -4.98 -3.58 4.13
C ARG A 119 -6.44 -3.87 4.42
N ASN A 120 -7.18 -4.47 3.49
CA ASN A 120 -8.62 -4.59 3.64
C ASN A 120 -9.01 -5.61 4.72
N MET A 121 -8.42 -6.80 4.66
CA MET A 121 -8.79 -7.89 5.58
C MET A 121 -8.25 -7.71 7.00
N VAL A 122 -7.10 -7.05 7.17
CA VAL A 122 -6.44 -6.88 8.47
C VAL A 122 -7.26 -6.02 9.42
N PHE A 123 -7.96 -4.99 8.90
CA PHE A 123 -8.67 -4.01 9.74
C PHE A 123 -10.17 -4.24 9.84
N HIS A 124 -10.67 -5.40 9.37
CA HIS A 124 -12.04 -5.81 9.61
C HIS A 124 -12.13 -6.73 10.82
N TYR A 125 -13.03 -6.42 11.74
CA TYR A 125 -13.37 -7.33 12.83
C TYR A 125 -14.20 -8.49 12.28
N PHE A 126 -13.65 -9.69 12.37
CA PHE A 126 -14.36 -10.94 12.07
C PHE A 126 -14.88 -11.56 13.36
N ALA A 127 -15.95 -12.36 13.28
CA ALA A 127 -16.55 -12.98 14.45
C ALA A 127 -15.47 -13.61 15.38
N HIS A 128 -15.53 -13.27 16.66
CA HIS A 128 -14.55 -13.73 17.68
C HIS A 128 -13.07 -13.39 17.37
N ASN A 129 -12.82 -12.39 16.56
CA ASN A 129 -11.47 -11.97 16.11
C ASN A 129 -10.62 -13.15 15.58
N TYR A 130 -11.24 -14.11 14.87
CA TYR A 130 -10.52 -15.32 14.40
C TYR A 130 -9.40 -15.03 13.39
N ARG A 131 -9.26 -13.78 12.94
CA ARG A 131 -8.18 -13.29 12.07
C ARG A 131 -7.16 -12.43 12.79
N ALA A 132 -7.08 -12.54 14.11
CA ALA A 132 -5.97 -11.96 14.85
C ALA A 132 -4.64 -12.47 14.28
N LEU A 133 -3.68 -11.56 14.13
CA LEU A 133 -2.38 -11.86 13.54
C LEU A 133 -1.37 -12.20 14.64
N THR A 134 -0.61 -13.28 14.43
CA THR A 134 0.64 -13.46 15.16
C THR A 134 1.69 -12.46 14.71
N LEU A 135 2.77 -12.29 15.48
CA LEU A 135 3.88 -11.41 15.11
C LEU A 135 4.48 -11.80 13.75
N ASP A 136 4.68 -13.09 13.50
CA ASP A 136 5.25 -13.57 12.24
C ASP A 136 4.31 -13.35 11.06
N GLN A 137 3.01 -13.51 11.26
CA GLN A 137 2.01 -13.20 10.22
C GLN A 137 1.99 -11.71 9.90
N ALA A 138 2.06 -10.83 10.91
CA ALA A 138 2.14 -9.39 10.71
C ALA A 138 3.41 -9.00 9.93
N LYS A 139 4.58 -9.52 10.32
CA LYS A 139 5.86 -9.32 9.62
C LYS A 139 5.80 -9.81 8.17
N SER A 140 5.19 -10.98 7.91
CA SER A 140 5.03 -11.54 6.57
C SER A 140 4.16 -10.62 5.69
N LEU A 141 3.04 -10.11 6.22
CA LEU A 141 2.20 -9.17 5.48
C LEU A 141 2.91 -7.85 5.18
N ILE A 142 3.68 -7.32 6.13
CA ILE A 142 4.52 -6.13 5.93
C ILE A 142 5.52 -6.37 4.79
N THR A 143 6.18 -7.51 4.78
CA THR A 143 7.12 -7.89 3.71
C THR A 143 6.42 -7.93 2.36
N VAL A 144 5.26 -8.58 2.26
CA VAL A 144 4.48 -8.63 1.01
C VAL A 144 4.09 -7.24 0.52
N LEU A 145 3.67 -6.33 1.41
CA LEU A 145 3.34 -4.95 1.04
C LEU A 145 4.58 -4.22 0.47
N CYS A 146 5.72 -4.31 1.17
CA CYS A 146 6.96 -3.65 0.77
C CYS A 146 7.48 -4.18 -0.57
N ASP A 147 7.53 -5.50 -0.74
CA ASP A 147 8.04 -6.16 -1.95
C ASP A 147 7.14 -5.85 -3.15
N THR A 148 5.82 -5.80 -2.93
CA THR A 148 4.87 -5.44 -4.00
C THR A 148 5.04 -3.99 -4.45
N MET A 149 5.31 -3.06 -3.53
CA MET A 149 5.60 -1.66 -3.86
C MET A 149 6.91 -1.54 -4.66
N GLU A 150 7.98 -2.21 -4.22
CA GLU A 150 9.27 -2.19 -4.93
C GLU A 150 9.12 -2.77 -6.34
N GLU A 151 8.47 -3.93 -6.48
CA GLU A 151 8.21 -4.54 -7.79
C GLU A 151 7.42 -3.62 -8.71
N ALA A 152 6.38 -2.96 -8.18
CA ALA A 152 5.57 -2.06 -8.98
C ALA A 152 6.39 -0.87 -9.52
N VAL A 153 7.25 -0.27 -8.70
CA VAL A 153 8.15 0.82 -9.14
C VAL A 153 9.13 0.33 -10.22
N VAL A 154 9.70 -0.85 -10.03
CA VAL A 154 10.65 -1.43 -10.98
C VAL A 154 9.99 -1.77 -12.32
N ARG A 155 8.85 -2.44 -12.29
CA ARG A 155 8.17 -2.91 -13.51
C ARG A 155 7.50 -1.81 -14.31
N THR A 156 7.01 -0.77 -13.64
CA THR A 156 6.38 0.37 -14.33
C THR A 156 7.38 1.42 -14.78
N ASP A 157 8.63 1.33 -14.31
CA ASP A 157 9.68 2.35 -14.48
C ASP A 157 9.17 3.78 -14.22
N VAL A 158 8.22 3.88 -13.29
CA VAL A 158 7.60 5.14 -12.94
C VAL A 158 8.63 6.09 -12.32
N LYS A 159 8.64 7.32 -12.80
CA LYS A 159 9.40 8.41 -12.21
C LYS A 159 8.45 9.33 -11.47
N PRO A 160 8.82 9.82 -10.27
CA PRO A 160 7.99 10.80 -9.61
C PRO A 160 7.83 12.01 -10.52
N ILE A 161 6.59 12.39 -10.82
CA ILE A 161 6.33 13.68 -11.46
C ILE A 161 6.90 14.70 -10.49
N VAL A 162 7.85 15.53 -10.96
CA VAL A 162 8.49 16.58 -10.15
C VAL A 162 7.37 17.41 -9.51
N ARG A 163 7.08 17.07 -8.27
CA ARG A 163 6.11 17.79 -7.47
C ARG A 163 6.83 19.06 -7.05
N ARG A 164 6.50 20.19 -7.66
CA ARG A 164 6.63 21.44 -6.92
C ARG A 164 5.93 21.14 -5.60
N GLU A 165 6.69 21.16 -4.51
CA GLU A 165 6.13 21.04 -3.17
C GLU A 165 4.99 22.04 -3.10
N GLU A 166 3.76 21.55 -3.23
CA GLU A 166 2.63 22.32 -2.74
C GLU A 166 2.85 22.27 -1.23
N VAL A 167 3.60 23.27 -0.75
CA VAL A 167 3.57 23.67 0.64
C VAL A 167 2.09 23.69 0.97
N LEU A 168 1.66 22.72 1.78
CA LEU A 168 0.35 22.74 2.39
C LEU A 168 0.32 24.04 3.18
N ALA A 169 -0.22 25.08 2.55
CA ALA A 169 -0.69 26.26 3.26
C ALA A 169 -1.71 25.72 4.26
N GLN A 170 -1.33 25.79 5.52
CA GLN A 170 -2.15 25.49 6.67
C GLN A 170 -3.41 26.31 6.67
#